data_cb1da136efa86010d3e8e360ca99308a
#
_entry.id   cb1da136efa86010d3e8e360ca99308a
#
_cell.length_a   1.000
_cell.length_b   1.000
_cell.length_c   1.000
_cell.angle_alpha   90.00
_cell.angle_beta   90.00
_cell.angle_gamma   90.00
#
_symmetry.space_group_name_H-M   'P 1'
#
loop_
_entity.id
_entity.type
_entity.pdbx_description
1 polymer ?
#
loop_
_entity_poly.entity_id
_entity_poly.type
_entity_poly.pdbx_seq_one_letter_code
_entity_poly.pdbx_strand_id
1 'polypeptide(L)'
;IAEAVHEAGGTIVMQLMHGGRVSHPDITGADRVVGPSALAAPGQTRTPKGKADMPIAHALTEAEIPEVVEQFAQAARNARAAGLDGVEVHGANGYLVHEFLSPVSNVREDRYGGSPENRARFAIEVTTAVAAAVGADRTGIRLSPQHNIQGVLEEDDADALATYLAVVEGLRPLGLAFVDILSAAPTGELVQRIRRALGAPLIINSGF
;
A
#
# COMPACT_ATOMS: atom_id res chain seq x y z
N ILE A 1 0.03 24.71 2.58
CA ILE A 1 1.30 23.93 2.47
C ILE A 1 1.69 23.86 0.99
N ALA A 2 0.81 23.36 0.09
CA ALA A 2 1.13 23.22 -1.35
C ALA A 2 1.59 24.56 -1.94
N GLU A 3 0.83 25.63 -1.70
CA GLU A 3 1.16 26.99 -2.14
C GLU A 3 2.58 27.43 -1.74
N ALA A 4 2.95 27.24 -0.47
CA ALA A 4 4.28 27.59 0.02
C ALA A 4 5.42 26.77 -0.62
N VAL A 5 5.16 25.51 -0.99
CA VAL A 5 6.11 24.67 -1.72
C VAL A 5 6.27 25.18 -3.16
N HIS A 6 5.15 25.53 -3.81
CA HIS A 6 5.14 26.04 -5.17
C HIS A 6 5.81 27.43 -5.27
N GLU A 7 5.58 28.31 -4.30
CA GLU A 7 6.26 29.61 -4.21
C GLU A 7 7.78 29.45 -4.12
N ALA A 8 8.25 28.37 -3.49
CA ALA A 8 9.68 28.03 -3.44
C ALA A 8 10.18 27.26 -4.69
N GLY A 9 9.33 27.06 -5.71
CA GLY A 9 9.66 26.29 -6.92
C GLY A 9 9.69 24.79 -6.74
N GLY A 10 9.11 24.26 -5.64
CA GLY A 10 9.09 22.85 -5.33
C GLY A 10 7.84 22.13 -5.85
N THR A 11 7.86 20.80 -5.75
CA THR A 11 6.75 19.89 -6.05
C THR A 11 6.40 19.10 -4.79
N ILE A 12 5.11 18.85 -4.56
CA ILE A 12 4.63 18.16 -3.37
C ILE A 12 3.69 17.00 -3.72
N VAL A 13 3.99 15.82 -3.21
CA VAL A 13 3.22 14.60 -3.39
C VAL A 13 2.66 14.16 -2.04
N MET A 14 1.39 13.75 -2.00
CA MET A 14 0.75 13.22 -0.79
C MET A 14 0.73 11.70 -0.80
N GLN A 15 1.20 11.09 0.27
CA GLN A 15 1.02 9.65 0.46
C GLN A 15 -0.38 9.35 0.99
N LEU A 16 -1.11 8.47 0.30
CA LEU A 16 -2.43 7.98 0.66
C LEU A 16 -2.31 6.65 1.39
N MET A 17 -2.74 6.59 2.64
CA MET A 17 -2.59 5.43 3.51
C MET A 17 -3.95 5.02 4.10
N HIS A 18 -4.17 3.72 4.19
CA HIS A 18 -5.23 3.11 5.00
C HIS A 18 -4.60 2.19 6.04
N GLY A 19 -4.85 2.44 7.32
CA GLY A 19 -4.22 1.74 8.43
C GLY A 19 -4.48 0.23 8.49
N GLY A 20 -5.54 -0.24 7.83
CA GLY A 20 -5.90 -1.66 7.86
C GLY A 20 -6.15 -2.15 9.28
N ARG A 21 -5.66 -3.35 9.59
CA ARG A 21 -5.70 -3.95 10.94
C ARG A 21 -4.75 -3.26 11.93
N VAL A 22 -3.82 -2.43 11.43
CA VAL A 22 -2.91 -1.61 12.26
C VAL A 22 -3.61 -0.31 12.60
N SER A 23 -4.76 -0.41 13.24
CA SER A 23 -5.59 0.70 13.67
C SER A 23 -6.45 0.30 14.87
N HIS A 24 -7.20 1.25 15.41
CA HIS A 24 -8.10 1.00 16.55
C HIS A 24 -9.32 1.92 16.46
N PRO A 25 -10.56 1.42 16.77
CA PRO A 25 -11.78 2.23 16.76
C PRO A 25 -11.69 3.50 17.60
N ASP A 26 -11.06 3.43 18.77
CA ASP A 26 -10.86 4.59 19.63
C ASP A 26 -9.94 5.68 19.04
N ILE A 27 -9.19 5.38 18.00
CA ILE A 27 -8.33 6.34 17.28
C ILE A 27 -9.08 6.93 16.10
N THR A 28 -9.74 6.08 15.31
CA THR A 28 -10.38 6.47 14.06
C THR A 28 -11.81 6.98 14.25
N GLY A 29 -12.46 6.61 15.36
CA GLY A 29 -13.90 6.82 15.56
C GLY A 29 -14.79 5.92 14.70
N ALA A 30 -14.21 4.99 13.94
CA ALA A 30 -14.96 4.00 13.16
C ALA A 30 -15.43 2.86 14.07
N ASP A 31 -16.50 2.18 13.68
CA ASP A 31 -17.05 1.06 14.44
C ASP A 31 -16.12 -0.16 14.45
N ARG A 32 -15.28 -0.30 13.42
CA ARG A 32 -14.39 -1.45 13.23
C ARG A 32 -13.13 -1.07 12.46
N VAL A 33 -12.09 -1.89 12.60
CA VAL A 33 -10.95 -1.89 11.69
C VAL A 33 -11.15 -2.98 10.64
N VAL A 34 -10.57 -2.83 9.47
CA VAL A 34 -10.70 -3.77 8.35
C VAL A 34 -9.33 -4.33 7.97
N GLY A 35 -9.34 -5.48 7.31
CA GLY A 35 -8.13 -6.10 6.77
C GLY A 35 -8.48 -7.14 5.70
N PRO A 36 -7.50 -7.79 5.08
CA PRO A 36 -7.76 -8.88 4.14
C PRO A 36 -8.42 -10.08 4.81
N SER A 37 -8.11 -10.32 6.09
CA SER A 37 -8.57 -11.48 6.86
C SER A 37 -8.90 -11.08 8.30
N ALA A 38 -9.69 -11.89 9.00
CA ALA A 38 -10.12 -11.66 10.38
C ALA A 38 -8.97 -11.96 11.38
N LEU A 39 -7.91 -11.19 11.31
CA LEU A 39 -6.70 -11.30 12.12
C LEU A 39 -6.38 -9.97 12.80
N ALA A 40 -5.93 -10.02 14.06
CA ALA A 40 -5.38 -8.86 14.73
C ALA A 40 -3.93 -8.57 14.29
N ALA A 41 -3.55 -7.31 14.24
CA ALA A 41 -2.13 -6.97 14.19
C ALA A 41 -1.46 -7.33 15.53
N PRO A 42 -0.17 -7.67 15.57
CA PRO A 42 0.51 -8.00 16.82
C PRO A 42 0.70 -6.77 17.71
N GLY A 43 0.74 -7.01 19.03
CA GLY A 43 1.08 -5.99 20.02
C GLY A 43 -0.09 -5.11 20.43
N GLN A 44 0.26 -3.92 20.91
CA GLN A 44 -0.67 -2.94 21.47
C GLN A 44 -0.48 -1.57 20.81
N THR A 45 -1.55 -0.79 20.77
CA THR A 45 -1.52 0.62 20.34
C THR A 45 -1.86 1.55 21.48
N ARG A 46 -1.51 2.83 21.32
CA ARG A 46 -1.96 3.91 22.22
C ARG A 46 -3.21 4.55 21.66
N THR A 47 -4.27 4.50 22.44
CA THR A 47 -5.54 5.20 22.16
C THR A 47 -5.69 6.40 23.10
N PRO A 48 -6.64 7.30 22.87
CA PRO A 48 -6.99 8.36 23.83
C PRO A 48 -7.41 7.83 25.21
N LYS A 49 -7.85 6.56 25.28
CA LYS A 49 -8.25 5.89 26.53
C LYS A 49 -7.11 5.13 27.20
N GLY A 50 -5.91 5.10 26.63
CA GLY A 50 -4.75 4.37 27.12
C GLY A 50 -4.23 3.31 26.15
N LYS A 51 -3.39 2.39 26.67
CA LYS A 51 -2.94 1.23 25.88
C LYS A 51 -4.09 0.26 25.65
N ALA A 52 -4.21 -0.23 24.42
CA ALA A 52 -5.21 -1.22 24.03
C ALA A 52 -4.59 -2.27 23.13
N ASP A 53 -5.08 -3.52 23.21
CA ASP A 53 -4.73 -4.57 22.28
C ASP A 53 -5.27 -4.26 20.89
N MET A 54 -4.55 -4.69 19.85
CA MET A 54 -5.06 -4.56 18.49
C MET A 54 -6.32 -5.40 18.32
N PRO A 55 -7.41 -4.84 17.80
CA PRO A 55 -8.65 -5.57 17.58
C PRO A 55 -8.50 -6.57 16.43
N ILE A 56 -9.32 -7.63 16.47
CA ILE A 56 -9.48 -8.49 15.29
C ILE A 56 -10.15 -7.68 14.18
N ALA A 57 -9.50 -7.64 13.02
CA ALA A 57 -10.04 -6.91 11.87
C ALA A 57 -11.29 -7.60 11.31
N HIS A 58 -12.21 -6.82 10.79
CA HIS A 58 -13.24 -7.31 9.88
C HIS A 58 -12.57 -7.69 8.55
N ALA A 59 -12.68 -8.95 8.15
CA ALA A 59 -12.23 -9.39 6.83
C ALA A 59 -13.12 -8.74 5.75
N LEU A 60 -12.54 -7.90 4.91
CA LEU A 60 -13.28 -7.29 3.80
C LEU A 60 -13.86 -8.38 2.89
N THR A 61 -15.15 -8.32 2.64
CA THR A 61 -15.79 -9.18 1.63
C THR A 61 -15.41 -8.71 0.22
N GLU A 62 -15.56 -9.56 -0.79
CA GLU A 62 -15.35 -9.16 -2.19
C GLU A 62 -16.25 -7.98 -2.60
N ALA A 63 -17.42 -7.84 -2.01
CA ALA A 63 -18.34 -6.73 -2.27
C ALA A 63 -17.90 -5.40 -1.62
N GLU A 64 -17.19 -5.46 -0.49
CA GLU A 64 -16.69 -4.27 0.22
C GLU A 64 -15.36 -3.73 -0.37
N ILE A 65 -14.56 -4.59 -1.01
CA ILE A 65 -13.26 -4.20 -1.57
C ILE A 65 -13.38 -3.03 -2.57
N PRO A 66 -14.33 -3.02 -3.53
CA PRO A 66 -14.50 -1.89 -4.45
C PRO A 66 -14.78 -0.55 -3.75
N GLU A 67 -15.46 -0.57 -2.60
CA GLU A 67 -15.72 0.65 -1.82
C GLU A 67 -14.42 1.22 -1.24
N VAL A 68 -13.53 0.37 -0.75
CA VAL A 68 -12.21 0.78 -0.25
C VAL A 68 -11.32 1.29 -1.39
N VAL A 69 -11.37 0.64 -2.56
CA VAL A 69 -10.68 1.11 -3.77
C VAL A 69 -11.14 2.53 -4.14
N GLU A 70 -12.46 2.78 -4.12
CA GLU A 70 -13.02 4.10 -4.41
C GLU A 70 -12.64 5.15 -3.36
N GLN A 71 -12.49 4.77 -2.08
CA GLN A 71 -12.00 5.68 -1.03
C GLN A 71 -10.59 6.19 -1.33
N PHE A 72 -9.68 5.34 -1.84
CA PHE A 72 -8.35 5.77 -2.30
C PHE A 72 -8.43 6.73 -3.49
N ALA A 73 -9.27 6.42 -4.48
CA ALA A 73 -9.49 7.29 -5.63
C ALA A 73 -10.07 8.65 -5.21
N GLN A 74 -11.03 8.66 -4.27
CA GLN A 74 -11.59 9.90 -3.73
C GLN A 74 -10.55 10.71 -2.94
N ALA A 75 -9.70 10.05 -2.14
CA ALA A 75 -8.60 10.71 -1.44
C ALA A 75 -7.61 11.37 -2.42
N ALA A 76 -7.32 10.70 -3.55
CA ALA A 76 -6.48 11.26 -4.61
C ALA A 76 -7.12 12.51 -5.25
N ARG A 77 -8.41 12.48 -5.57
CA ARG A 77 -9.14 13.66 -6.06
C ARG A 77 -9.10 14.81 -5.07
N ASN A 78 -9.28 14.53 -3.78
CA ASN A 78 -9.19 15.54 -2.72
C ASN A 78 -7.79 16.16 -2.61
N ALA A 79 -6.74 15.33 -2.72
CA ALA A 79 -5.36 15.81 -2.73
C ALA A 79 -5.11 16.77 -3.91
N ARG A 80 -5.58 16.40 -5.11
CA ARG A 80 -5.48 17.28 -6.29
C ARG A 80 -6.28 18.58 -6.15
N ALA A 81 -7.49 18.49 -5.61
CA ALA A 81 -8.32 19.67 -5.34
C ALA A 81 -7.67 20.62 -4.30
N ALA A 82 -6.88 20.08 -3.38
CA ALA A 82 -6.09 20.82 -2.41
C ALA A 82 -4.79 21.42 -2.99
N GLY A 83 -4.51 21.25 -4.29
CA GLY A 83 -3.37 21.83 -4.99
C GLY A 83 -2.10 20.98 -4.94
N LEU A 84 -2.16 19.72 -4.50
CA LEU A 84 -0.99 18.84 -4.51
C LEU A 84 -0.68 18.36 -5.94
N ASP A 85 0.59 18.15 -6.26
CA ASP A 85 1.06 17.84 -7.62
C ASP A 85 0.81 16.39 -8.01
N GLY A 86 0.86 15.48 -7.04
CA GLY A 86 0.64 14.07 -7.24
C GLY A 86 0.30 13.36 -5.94
N VAL A 87 0.12 12.05 -6.05
CA VAL A 87 -0.16 11.16 -4.92
C VAL A 87 0.67 9.88 -5.00
N GLU A 88 0.89 9.28 -3.84
CA GLU A 88 1.56 7.99 -3.70
C GLU A 88 0.64 7.04 -2.93
N VAL A 89 0.33 5.90 -3.50
CA VAL A 89 -0.37 4.82 -2.78
C VAL A 89 0.60 4.15 -1.80
N HIS A 90 0.26 4.13 -0.51
CA HIS A 90 1.07 3.45 0.48
C HIS A 90 0.80 1.95 0.50
N GLY A 91 1.58 1.19 -0.27
CA GLY A 91 1.54 -0.27 -0.37
C GLY A 91 2.64 -0.96 0.43
N ALA A 92 3.02 -0.39 1.60
CA ALA A 92 4.20 -0.77 2.35
C ALA A 92 3.93 -0.86 3.87
N ASN A 93 4.95 -1.25 4.63
CA ASN A 93 5.06 -1.10 6.09
C ASN A 93 3.94 -1.77 6.90
N GLY A 94 3.28 -2.81 6.38
CA GLY A 94 2.28 -3.56 7.12
C GLY A 94 0.90 -2.92 7.20
N TYR A 95 0.62 -1.88 6.40
CA TYR A 95 -0.72 -1.29 6.29
C TYR A 95 -1.57 -2.00 5.23
N LEU A 96 -2.82 -1.61 5.07
CA LEU A 96 -3.85 -2.38 4.36
C LEU A 96 -3.39 -2.97 3.02
N VAL A 97 -2.79 -2.16 2.15
CA VAL A 97 -2.35 -2.66 0.83
C VAL A 97 -1.26 -3.72 0.98
N HIS A 98 -0.29 -3.52 1.89
CA HIS A 98 0.74 -4.51 2.20
C HIS A 98 0.17 -5.75 2.90
N GLU A 99 -0.87 -5.59 3.73
CA GLU A 99 -1.56 -6.72 4.37
C GLU A 99 -2.14 -7.69 3.34
N PHE A 100 -2.63 -7.19 2.19
CA PHE A 100 -3.09 -8.04 1.10
C PHE A 100 -1.97 -8.80 0.41
N LEU A 101 -0.76 -8.24 0.33
CA LEU A 101 0.40 -8.85 -0.34
C LEU A 101 0.99 -10.01 0.47
N SER A 102 1.06 -9.88 1.81
CA SER A 102 1.71 -10.85 2.68
C SER A 102 0.83 -12.10 2.92
N PRO A 103 1.36 -13.32 2.74
CA PRO A 103 0.62 -14.56 2.95
C PRO A 103 0.21 -14.81 4.41
N VAL A 104 0.86 -14.12 5.38
CA VAL A 104 0.57 -14.27 6.81
C VAL A 104 -0.60 -13.41 7.25
N SER A 105 -0.76 -12.23 6.69
CA SER A 105 -1.90 -11.34 6.96
C SER A 105 -3.10 -11.58 6.06
N ASN A 106 -2.88 -12.20 4.92
CA ASN A 106 -3.90 -12.53 3.92
C ASN A 106 -4.03 -14.05 3.77
N VAL A 107 -4.95 -14.63 4.53
CA VAL A 107 -5.29 -16.07 4.48
C VAL A 107 -6.59 -16.33 3.71
N ARG A 108 -6.93 -15.44 2.75
CA ARG A 108 -8.13 -15.57 1.91
C ARG A 108 -7.98 -16.72 0.91
N GLU A 109 -9.13 -17.30 0.55
CA GLU A 109 -9.23 -18.37 -0.45
C GLU A 109 -9.96 -17.91 -1.73
N ASP A 110 -10.34 -16.62 -1.80
CA ASP A 110 -10.97 -16.02 -2.97
C ASP A 110 -9.95 -15.39 -3.92
N ARG A 111 -10.43 -14.63 -4.91
CA ARG A 111 -9.59 -13.99 -5.93
C ARG A 111 -8.61 -12.93 -5.41
N TYR A 112 -8.65 -12.59 -4.12
CA TYR A 112 -7.72 -11.65 -3.47
C TYR A 112 -6.72 -12.35 -2.55
N GLY A 113 -6.68 -13.70 -2.50
CA GLY A 113 -5.79 -14.47 -1.64
C GLY A 113 -5.22 -15.72 -2.29
N GLY A 114 -4.40 -16.46 -1.55
CA GLY A 114 -3.73 -17.66 -2.03
C GLY A 114 -2.52 -17.32 -2.92
N SER A 115 -2.65 -17.31 -4.23
CA SER A 115 -1.52 -17.11 -5.14
C SER A 115 -0.95 -15.69 -5.10
N PRO A 116 0.32 -15.50 -5.46
CA PRO A 116 0.95 -14.18 -5.61
C PRO A 116 0.13 -13.19 -6.45
N GLU A 117 -0.42 -13.63 -7.58
CA GLU A 117 -1.22 -12.80 -8.48
C GLU A 117 -2.53 -12.35 -7.83
N ASN A 118 -3.16 -13.22 -7.05
CA ASN A 118 -4.37 -12.90 -6.32
C ASN A 118 -4.09 -11.90 -5.20
N ARG A 119 -3.01 -12.10 -4.43
CA ARG A 119 -2.62 -11.16 -3.38
C ARG A 119 -2.22 -9.78 -3.93
N ALA A 120 -1.61 -9.75 -5.11
CA ALA A 120 -1.25 -8.50 -5.81
C ALA A 120 -2.47 -7.70 -6.30
N ARG A 121 -3.61 -8.35 -6.52
CA ARG A 121 -4.81 -7.77 -7.14
C ARG A 121 -5.27 -6.48 -6.47
N PHE A 122 -5.38 -6.47 -5.15
CA PHE A 122 -5.85 -5.28 -4.43
C PHE A 122 -4.93 -4.07 -4.63
N ALA A 123 -3.62 -4.26 -4.58
CA ALA A 123 -2.64 -3.19 -4.84
C ALA A 123 -2.76 -2.65 -6.27
N ILE A 124 -2.98 -3.53 -7.25
CA ILE A 124 -3.17 -3.16 -8.66
C ILE A 124 -4.49 -2.38 -8.82
N GLU A 125 -5.59 -2.86 -8.27
CA GLU A 125 -6.91 -2.21 -8.38
C GLU A 125 -6.90 -0.82 -7.73
N VAL A 126 -6.35 -0.67 -6.51
CA VAL A 126 -6.22 0.62 -5.83
C VAL A 126 -5.39 1.60 -6.66
N THR A 127 -4.20 1.17 -7.11
CA THR A 127 -3.30 2.05 -7.86
C THR A 127 -3.87 2.44 -9.22
N THR A 128 -4.57 1.51 -9.87
CA THR A 128 -5.27 1.78 -11.14
C THR A 128 -6.39 2.80 -10.95
N ALA A 129 -7.20 2.66 -9.90
CA ALA A 129 -8.28 3.61 -9.60
C ALA A 129 -7.76 5.00 -9.27
N VAL A 130 -6.66 5.08 -8.50
CA VAL A 130 -5.97 6.35 -8.21
C VAL A 130 -5.42 6.99 -9.48
N ALA A 131 -4.73 6.21 -10.33
CA ALA A 131 -4.21 6.71 -11.61
C ALA A 131 -5.32 7.17 -12.55
N ALA A 132 -6.45 6.48 -12.59
CA ALA A 132 -7.62 6.91 -13.36
C ALA A 132 -8.22 8.23 -12.81
N ALA A 133 -8.14 8.46 -11.51
CA ALA A 133 -8.71 9.65 -10.86
C ALA A 133 -7.87 10.91 -11.05
N VAL A 134 -6.53 10.82 -11.11
CA VAL A 134 -5.64 12.01 -11.07
C VAL A 134 -4.55 12.02 -12.15
N GLY A 135 -4.45 10.97 -12.97
CA GLY A 135 -3.41 10.77 -13.98
C GLY A 135 -2.31 9.83 -13.50
N ALA A 136 -1.86 8.93 -14.37
CA ALA A 136 -0.77 8.00 -14.06
C ALA A 136 0.57 8.75 -13.89
N ASP A 137 0.78 9.82 -14.64
CA ASP A 137 1.91 10.74 -14.55
C ASP A 137 2.00 11.52 -13.22
N ARG A 138 0.98 11.38 -12.36
CA ARG A 138 0.87 12.00 -11.03
C ARG A 138 0.67 10.98 -9.93
N THR A 139 0.78 9.71 -10.25
CA THR A 139 0.54 8.60 -9.32
C THR A 139 1.81 7.77 -9.15
N GLY A 140 2.20 7.57 -7.90
CA GLY A 140 3.22 6.60 -7.50
C GLY A 140 2.65 5.54 -6.57
N ILE A 141 3.45 4.52 -6.30
CA ILE A 141 3.19 3.52 -5.25
C ILE A 141 4.45 3.25 -4.46
N ARG A 142 4.32 3.18 -3.12
CA ARG A 142 5.37 2.73 -2.24
C ARG A 142 5.18 1.27 -1.87
N LEU A 143 6.26 0.48 -1.99
CA LEU A 143 6.32 -0.94 -1.65
C LEU A 143 7.46 -1.19 -0.67
N SER A 144 7.36 -2.23 0.16
CA SER A 144 8.42 -2.62 1.11
C SER A 144 8.59 -4.14 1.15
N PRO A 145 9.08 -4.75 0.05
CA PRO A 145 9.25 -6.19 -0.03
C PRO A 145 10.15 -6.70 1.10
N GLN A 146 9.69 -7.75 1.77
CA GLN A 146 10.38 -8.40 2.89
C GLN A 146 10.67 -7.49 4.10
N HIS A 147 10.00 -6.34 4.18
CA HIS A 147 10.04 -5.51 5.38
C HIS A 147 9.02 -6.03 6.40
N ASN A 148 9.44 -7.05 7.16
CA ASN A 148 8.62 -7.79 8.11
C ASN A 148 8.29 -6.95 9.35
N ILE A 149 7.24 -6.15 9.27
CA ILE A 149 6.78 -5.23 10.33
C ILE A 149 5.27 -5.32 10.51
N GLN A 150 4.78 -5.05 11.71
CA GLN A 150 3.34 -4.97 12.02
C GLN A 150 2.58 -6.27 11.73
N GLY A 151 3.29 -7.41 11.76
CA GLY A 151 2.72 -8.73 11.55
C GLY A 151 2.51 -9.13 10.09
N VAL A 152 3.04 -8.37 9.14
CA VAL A 152 3.28 -8.90 7.79
C VAL A 152 4.61 -9.65 7.82
N LEU A 153 4.64 -10.82 7.22
CA LEU A 153 5.84 -11.67 7.10
C LEU A 153 5.92 -12.20 5.67
N GLU A 154 7.10 -12.05 5.06
CA GLU A 154 7.41 -12.45 3.69
C GLU A 154 8.79 -13.12 3.71
N GLU A 155 8.83 -14.35 4.28
CA GLU A 155 10.08 -15.07 4.54
C GLU A 155 10.52 -15.96 3.37
N ASP A 156 9.59 -16.31 2.47
CA ASP A 156 9.89 -17.07 1.26
C ASP A 156 10.28 -16.10 0.13
N ASP A 157 11.55 -16.14 -0.25
CA ASP A 157 12.11 -15.27 -1.30
C ASP A 157 11.42 -15.47 -2.66
N ALA A 158 11.04 -16.69 -2.99
CA ALA A 158 10.39 -16.98 -4.28
C ALA A 158 8.95 -16.47 -4.31
N ASP A 159 8.20 -16.65 -3.21
CA ASP A 159 6.85 -16.14 -3.06
C ASP A 159 6.83 -14.60 -3.02
N ALA A 160 7.73 -13.99 -2.24
CA ALA A 160 7.87 -12.54 -2.20
C ALA A 160 8.19 -11.97 -3.60
N LEU A 161 9.19 -12.54 -4.29
CA LEU A 161 9.53 -12.12 -5.64
C LEU A 161 8.36 -12.25 -6.60
N ALA A 162 7.64 -13.37 -6.59
CA ALA A 162 6.47 -13.59 -7.46
C ALA A 162 5.37 -12.56 -7.18
N THR A 163 5.09 -12.27 -5.90
CA THR A 163 4.07 -11.30 -5.49
C THR A 163 4.40 -9.89 -5.97
N TYR A 164 5.62 -9.41 -5.73
CA TYR A 164 6.01 -8.05 -6.14
C TYR A 164 6.20 -7.92 -7.66
N LEU A 165 6.61 -8.97 -8.35
CA LEU A 165 6.61 -8.99 -9.83
C LEU A 165 5.18 -8.89 -10.36
N ALA A 166 4.22 -9.64 -9.80
CA ALA A 166 2.82 -9.53 -10.20
C ALA A 166 2.27 -8.10 -10.02
N VAL A 167 2.64 -7.42 -8.91
CA VAL A 167 2.26 -6.00 -8.71
C VAL A 167 2.84 -5.12 -9.82
N VAL A 168 4.16 -5.13 -10.02
CA VAL A 168 4.80 -4.18 -10.94
C VAL A 168 4.48 -4.48 -12.41
N GLU A 169 4.34 -5.73 -12.79
CA GLU A 169 3.92 -6.14 -14.13
C GLU A 169 2.46 -5.74 -14.40
N GLY A 170 1.57 -5.88 -13.40
CA GLY A 170 0.18 -5.43 -13.49
C GLY A 170 0.05 -3.90 -13.59
N LEU A 171 0.95 -3.16 -12.96
CA LEU A 171 0.96 -1.69 -12.99
C LEU A 171 1.73 -1.09 -14.17
N ARG A 172 2.64 -1.85 -14.79
CA ARG A 172 3.48 -1.39 -15.89
C ARG A 172 2.72 -0.72 -17.03
N PRO A 173 1.56 -1.24 -17.49
CA PRO A 173 0.79 -0.61 -18.57
C PRO A 173 0.28 0.79 -18.26
N LEU A 174 0.20 1.18 -16.99
CA LEU A 174 -0.29 2.50 -16.57
C LEU A 174 0.72 3.61 -16.85
N GLY A 175 2.04 3.32 -16.83
CA GLY A 175 3.08 4.33 -16.96
C GLY A 175 3.11 5.29 -15.76
N LEU A 176 3.18 4.74 -14.55
CA LEU A 176 3.19 5.51 -13.30
C LEU A 176 4.35 6.52 -13.25
N ALA A 177 4.16 7.61 -12.52
CA ALA A 177 5.18 8.63 -12.29
C ALA A 177 6.43 8.04 -11.62
N PHE A 178 6.27 7.16 -10.64
CA PHE A 178 7.35 6.46 -9.95
C PHE A 178 6.85 5.25 -9.16
N VAL A 179 7.81 4.39 -8.78
CA VAL A 179 7.63 3.39 -7.72
C VAL A 179 8.70 3.63 -6.68
N ASP A 180 8.30 3.73 -5.40
CA ASP A 180 9.21 3.85 -4.26
C ASP A 180 9.36 2.50 -3.57
N ILE A 181 10.57 2.05 -3.35
CA ILE A 181 10.86 0.79 -2.64
C ILE A 181 11.69 1.05 -1.39
N LEU A 182 11.13 0.69 -0.25
CA LEU A 182 11.88 0.54 1.00
C LEU A 182 12.51 -0.85 1.02
N SER A 183 13.83 -0.94 1.06
CA SER A 183 14.54 -2.22 1.17
C SER A 183 15.86 -2.07 1.93
N ALA A 184 16.14 -3.02 2.81
CA ALA A 184 17.44 -3.13 3.47
C ALA A 184 18.58 -3.58 2.52
N ALA A 185 18.21 -4.12 1.34
CA ALA A 185 19.15 -4.62 0.33
C ALA A 185 18.84 -4.03 -1.06
N PRO A 186 19.08 -2.72 -1.28
CA PRO A 186 18.67 -2.04 -2.52
C PRO A 186 19.35 -2.60 -3.78
N THR A 187 20.53 -3.18 -3.64
CA THR A 187 21.26 -3.86 -4.73
C THR A 187 20.98 -5.36 -4.82
N GLY A 188 20.18 -5.90 -3.91
CA GLY A 188 19.80 -7.31 -3.86
C GLY A 188 18.99 -7.78 -5.07
N GLU A 189 18.98 -9.07 -5.31
CA GLU A 189 18.33 -9.65 -6.51
C GLU A 189 16.86 -9.31 -6.61
N LEU A 190 16.10 -9.36 -5.51
CA LEU A 190 14.69 -9.02 -5.46
C LEU A 190 14.42 -7.61 -6.02
N VAL A 191 15.09 -6.60 -5.48
CA VAL A 191 14.93 -5.19 -5.93
C VAL A 191 15.39 -5.03 -7.39
N GLN A 192 16.47 -5.68 -7.79
CA GLN A 192 16.95 -5.60 -9.17
C GLN A 192 16.02 -6.31 -10.17
N ARG A 193 15.35 -7.39 -9.76
CA ARG A 193 14.32 -8.05 -10.57
C ARG A 193 13.09 -7.15 -10.74
N ILE A 194 12.60 -6.57 -9.65
CA ILE A 194 11.51 -5.58 -9.66
C ILE A 194 11.89 -4.40 -10.56
N ARG A 195 13.08 -3.82 -10.39
CA ARG A 195 13.56 -2.70 -11.22
C ARG A 195 13.52 -3.02 -12.72
N ARG A 196 13.92 -4.21 -13.14
CA ARG A 196 13.90 -4.61 -14.55
C ARG A 196 12.48 -4.76 -15.10
N ALA A 197 11.52 -5.16 -14.27
CA ALA A 197 10.12 -5.34 -14.66
C ALA A 197 9.31 -4.03 -14.68
N LEU A 198 9.75 -3.02 -13.96
CA LEU A 198 8.97 -1.88 -13.53
C LEU A 198 8.54 -0.98 -14.68
N GLY A 199 9.19 -0.61 -15.62
CA GLY A 199 8.78 0.35 -16.67
C GLY A 199 8.43 1.76 -16.17
N ALA A 200 8.85 2.14 -14.94
CA ALA A 200 8.67 3.46 -14.32
C ALA A 200 9.96 3.88 -13.60
N PRO A 201 10.16 5.17 -13.29
CA PRO A 201 11.22 5.63 -12.41
C PRO A 201 11.17 4.94 -11.05
N LEU A 202 12.33 4.52 -10.53
CA LEU A 202 12.47 3.86 -9.24
C LEU A 202 13.12 4.79 -8.23
N ILE A 203 12.43 5.00 -7.11
CA ILE A 203 12.96 5.62 -5.90
C ILE A 203 13.34 4.49 -4.94
N ILE A 204 14.52 4.55 -4.33
CA ILE A 204 14.95 3.60 -3.31
C ILE A 204 15.11 4.33 -1.99
N ASN A 205 14.49 3.79 -0.96
CA ASN A 205 14.58 4.31 0.40
C ASN A 205 15.32 3.30 1.29
N SER A 206 16.36 3.77 1.95
CA SER A 206 17.29 3.08 2.87
C SER A 206 18.41 2.24 2.23
N GLY A 207 19.44 1.97 3.02
CA GLY A 207 20.54 1.09 2.64
C GLY A 207 21.70 1.74 1.86
N PHE A 208 21.84 3.07 1.99
CA PHE A 208 22.96 3.83 1.40
C PHE A 208 23.97 4.19 2.48
#